data_f7af5a8ad0cb6b48f37d55c94fd55004
#
_entry.id   f7af5a8ad0cb6b48f37d55c94fd55004
#
_cell.length_a   1.000
_cell.length_b   1.000
_cell.length_c   1.000
_cell.angle_alpha   90.00
_cell.angle_beta   90.00
_cell.angle_gamma   90.00
#
_symmetry.space_group_name_H-M   'P 1'
#
loop_
_entity.id
_entity.type
_entity.pdbx_description
1 polymer ?
#
loop_
_entity_poly.entity_id
_entity_poly.type
_entity_poly.pdbx_seq_one_letter_code
_entity_poly.pdbx_strand_id
1 'polypeptide(L)'
;MRPLRDVGIVGYGAYVPRYRLPADEVSRIWGGDGPVTAKAVAGPDEDSVTMGIEAARNAMSRAVIPAEALRAVWVGSESHPYAVKPSATMVAEALGATPEILAADLEFACKAGTEAIQAAVALVGSAMGDYALAIGADTAQGRPGDALEFTAGAAAAAYIIGPAERALAVLEGSYSFVTDTPDFWRRPRENYPQHAGRFTGEPAYFRHTFGAARGLMEALNVDASQIDYAVFHQPNPRFPERTAKELGFSREQIAPGMLVDRIGNAYAGSSLVGLSAILDICQPGQAILHLSFGSGAGSDAFLWRTTERIRERQTLAPSTLAYVSRAKEIDYGLYARYRNKLRLH
;
A
#
# COMPACT_ATOMS: atom_id res chain seq x y z
N MET A 1 5.23 18.87 -4.20
CA MET A 1 4.84 18.96 -5.63
C MET A 1 3.34 19.24 -5.71
N ARG A 2 2.91 20.04 -6.66
CA ARG A 2 1.50 20.28 -6.96
C ARG A 2 1.28 20.19 -8.47
N PRO A 3 0.25 19.48 -8.94
CA PRO A 3 -0.08 19.44 -10.36
C PRO A 3 -0.68 20.78 -10.83
N LEU A 4 -0.70 21.02 -12.15
CA LEU A 4 -1.31 22.22 -12.74
C LEU A 4 -2.85 22.19 -12.65
N ARG A 5 -3.44 21.00 -12.86
CA ARG A 5 -4.85 20.74 -12.64
C ARG A 5 -5.01 20.11 -11.26
N ASP A 6 -5.96 20.60 -10.47
CA ASP A 6 -6.28 19.98 -9.20
C ASP A 6 -6.82 18.57 -9.40
N VAL A 7 -6.29 17.64 -8.64
CA VAL A 7 -6.61 16.20 -8.74
C VAL A 7 -6.89 15.60 -7.36
N GLY A 8 -7.47 14.42 -7.36
CA GLY A 8 -7.70 13.70 -6.11
C GLY A 8 -8.08 12.24 -6.34
N ILE A 9 -8.30 11.55 -5.26
CA ILE A 9 -8.80 10.18 -5.24
C ILE A 9 -10.30 10.22 -5.56
N VAL A 10 -10.71 9.64 -6.69
CA VAL A 10 -12.12 9.53 -7.07
C VAL A 10 -12.72 8.16 -6.76
N GLY A 11 -11.88 7.17 -6.50
CA GLY A 11 -12.25 5.84 -6.04
C GLY A 11 -11.08 5.15 -5.38
N TYR A 12 -11.36 4.31 -4.41
CA TYR A 12 -10.36 3.52 -3.69
C TYR A 12 -10.91 2.13 -3.37
N GLY A 13 -10.02 1.18 -3.16
CA GLY A 13 -10.38 -0.16 -2.74
C GLY A 13 -9.19 -0.91 -2.16
N ALA A 14 -9.47 -1.87 -1.31
CA ALA A 14 -8.48 -2.77 -0.75
C ALA A 14 -8.91 -4.23 -0.90
N TYR A 15 -7.93 -5.11 -0.84
CA TYR A 15 -8.13 -6.54 -0.72
C TYR A 15 -7.11 -7.12 0.24
N VAL A 16 -7.57 -7.94 1.17
CA VAL A 16 -6.71 -8.71 2.09
C VAL A 16 -7.11 -10.17 1.98
N PRO A 17 -6.18 -11.11 1.64
CA PRO A 17 -6.44 -12.54 1.63
C PRO A 17 -7.07 -12.99 2.95
N ARG A 18 -7.91 -14.00 2.90
CA ARG A 18 -8.61 -14.48 4.11
C ARG A 18 -7.73 -15.30 5.06
N TYR A 19 -6.69 -15.94 4.55
CA TYR A 19 -5.85 -16.77 5.41
C TYR A 19 -4.96 -15.95 6.32
N ARG A 20 -4.81 -16.41 7.57
CA ARG A 20 -3.94 -15.82 8.58
C ARG A 20 -3.01 -16.89 9.14
N LEU A 21 -1.73 -16.59 9.15
CA LEU A 21 -0.75 -17.36 9.89
C LEU A 21 -0.51 -16.65 11.22
N PRO A 22 -0.94 -17.21 12.37
CA PRO A 22 -0.57 -16.69 13.68
C PRO A 22 0.95 -16.69 13.88
N ALA A 23 1.49 -15.68 14.58
CA ALA A 23 2.92 -15.61 14.87
C ALA A 23 3.40 -16.83 15.67
N ASP A 24 2.54 -17.37 16.55
CA ASP A 24 2.83 -18.57 17.36
C ASP A 24 3.11 -19.81 16.49
N GLU A 25 2.52 -19.91 15.31
CA GLU A 25 2.81 -21.01 14.39
C GLU A 25 4.24 -20.95 13.83
N VAL A 26 4.75 -19.71 13.59
CA VAL A 26 6.16 -19.51 13.20
C VAL A 26 7.08 -19.78 14.38
N SER A 27 6.74 -19.25 15.57
CA SER A 27 7.48 -19.47 16.84
C SER A 27 7.55 -20.95 17.21
N ARG A 28 6.49 -21.70 16.97
CA ARG A 28 6.43 -23.15 17.24
C ARG A 28 7.46 -23.97 16.45
N ILE A 29 7.77 -23.52 15.24
CA ILE A 29 8.71 -24.21 14.34
C ILE A 29 10.15 -23.70 14.54
N TRP A 30 10.35 -22.39 14.66
CA TRP A 30 11.67 -21.78 14.63
C TRP A 30 12.12 -21.16 15.95
N GLY A 31 11.22 -21.09 16.94
CA GLY A 31 11.46 -20.32 18.16
C GLY A 31 11.34 -18.80 17.94
N GLY A 32 11.60 -18.02 18.99
CA GLY A 32 11.50 -16.56 18.96
C GLY A 32 10.07 -16.05 19.04
N ASP A 33 9.95 -14.70 19.05
CA ASP A 33 8.66 -14.01 19.14
C ASP A 33 8.53 -13.05 17.96
N GLY A 34 7.36 -13.03 17.34
CA GLY A 34 7.02 -12.08 16.28
C GLY A 34 6.50 -10.74 16.82
N PRO A 35 6.71 -9.63 16.10
CA PRO A 35 6.21 -8.32 16.50
C PRO A 35 4.74 -8.09 16.12
N VAL A 36 4.05 -9.08 15.56
CA VAL A 36 2.65 -9.02 15.08
C VAL A 36 1.87 -10.22 15.62
N THR A 37 0.56 -10.08 15.76
CA THR A 37 -0.33 -11.18 16.17
C THR A 37 -0.46 -12.23 15.05
N ALA A 38 -0.66 -11.79 13.83
CA ALA A 38 -0.78 -12.66 12.66
C ALA A 38 -0.42 -11.92 11.38
N LYS A 39 -0.17 -12.67 10.31
CA LYS A 39 -0.01 -12.12 8.96
C LYS A 39 -0.99 -12.71 7.96
N ALA A 40 -1.39 -11.91 6.97
CA ALA A 40 -2.19 -12.37 5.85
C ALA A 40 -1.35 -13.23 4.88
N VAL A 41 -1.91 -14.33 4.45
CA VAL A 41 -1.27 -15.27 3.53
C VAL A 41 -2.16 -15.43 2.30
N ALA A 42 -1.59 -15.16 1.13
CA ALA A 42 -2.26 -15.42 -0.13
C ALA A 42 -2.56 -16.93 -0.28
N GLY A 43 -3.77 -17.25 -0.72
CA GLY A 43 -4.18 -18.61 -1.07
C GLY A 43 -3.43 -19.13 -2.29
N PRO A 44 -3.64 -20.41 -2.66
CA PRO A 44 -2.95 -21.02 -3.80
C PRO A 44 -3.36 -20.41 -5.15
N ASP A 45 -4.48 -19.71 -5.19
CA ASP A 45 -5.09 -19.04 -6.35
C ASP A 45 -4.96 -17.50 -6.27
N GLU A 46 -4.18 -16.99 -5.31
CA GLU A 46 -4.00 -15.55 -5.09
C GLU A 46 -2.53 -15.14 -5.30
N ASP A 47 -2.35 -14.05 -6.04
CA ASP A 47 -1.07 -13.36 -6.25
C ASP A 47 -1.27 -11.83 -6.25
N SER A 48 -0.21 -11.07 -6.48
CA SER A 48 -0.29 -9.60 -6.50
C SER A 48 -1.24 -9.07 -7.58
N VAL A 49 -1.39 -9.76 -8.72
CA VAL A 49 -2.31 -9.36 -9.79
C VAL A 49 -3.76 -9.62 -9.42
N THR A 50 -4.09 -10.83 -8.98
CA THR A 50 -5.46 -11.20 -8.63
C THR A 50 -5.99 -10.39 -7.45
N MET A 51 -5.15 -10.13 -6.43
CA MET A 51 -5.48 -9.22 -5.33
C MET A 51 -5.64 -7.78 -5.83
N GLY A 52 -4.77 -7.34 -6.74
CA GLY A 52 -4.83 -6.01 -7.36
C GLY A 52 -6.11 -5.80 -8.16
N ILE A 53 -6.57 -6.82 -8.92
CA ILE A 53 -7.83 -6.79 -9.67
C ILE A 53 -9.02 -6.61 -8.73
N GLU A 54 -9.08 -7.32 -7.62
CA GLU A 54 -10.18 -7.19 -6.66
C GLU A 54 -10.19 -5.81 -5.98
N ALA A 55 -9.02 -5.33 -5.56
CA ALA A 55 -8.90 -3.97 -5.04
C ALA A 55 -9.32 -2.91 -6.07
N ALA A 56 -8.94 -3.09 -7.35
CA ALA A 56 -9.31 -2.20 -8.43
C ALA A 56 -10.81 -2.21 -8.73
N ARG A 57 -11.48 -3.38 -8.69
CA ARG A 57 -12.95 -3.48 -8.82
C ARG A 57 -13.66 -2.69 -7.71
N ASN A 58 -13.17 -2.78 -6.48
CA ASN A 58 -13.69 -1.98 -5.36
C ASN A 58 -13.47 -0.47 -5.59
N ALA A 59 -12.31 -0.08 -6.14
CA ALA A 59 -12.03 1.30 -6.49
C ALA A 59 -12.95 1.81 -7.63
N MET A 60 -13.17 1.00 -8.68
CA MET A 60 -14.10 1.31 -9.78
C MET A 60 -15.54 1.49 -9.29
N SER A 61 -16.00 0.62 -8.40
CA SER A 61 -17.34 0.73 -7.80
C SER A 61 -17.52 2.06 -7.07
N ARG A 62 -16.51 2.53 -6.34
CA ARG A 62 -16.55 3.83 -5.64
C ARG A 62 -16.35 5.02 -6.57
N ALA A 63 -15.57 4.88 -7.64
CA ALA A 63 -15.36 5.95 -8.61
C ALA A 63 -16.62 6.26 -9.44
N VAL A 64 -17.45 5.24 -9.71
CA VAL A 64 -18.65 5.33 -10.56
C VAL A 64 -18.28 5.95 -11.91
N ILE A 65 -17.30 5.33 -12.58
CA ILE A 65 -16.88 5.66 -13.94
C ILE A 65 -16.87 4.38 -14.78
N PRO A 66 -17.06 4.46 -16.11
CA PRO A 66 -16.87 3.30 -16.97
C PRO A 66 -15.38 2.96 -17.09
N ALA A 67 -15.07 1.68 -17.33
CA ALA A 67 -13.68 1.21 -17.37
C ALA A 67 -12.88 1.87 -18.50
N GLU A 68 -13.52 2.15 -19.63
CA GLU A 68 -12.95 2.81 -20.80
C GLU A 68 -12.56 4.28 -20.56
N ALA A 69 -13.00 4.86 -19.44
CA ALA A 69 -12.58 6.20 -19.04
C ALA A 69 -11.15 6.21 -18.44
N LEU A 70 -10.65 5.06 -17.99
CA LEU A 70 -9.26 4.93 -17.55
C LEU A 70 -8.30 5.17 -18.72
N ARG A 71 -7.26 5.97 -18.49
CA ARG A 71 -6.19 6.25 -19.46
C ARG A 71 -4.85 5.65 -19.08
N ALA A 72 -4.71 5.20 -17.83
CA ALA A 72 -3.53 4.48 -17.39
C ALA A 72 -3.84 3.51 -16.26
N VAL A 73 -3.05 2.42 -16.20
CA VAL A 73 -2.95 1.50 -15.06
C VAL A 73 -1.48 1.34 -14.72
N TRP A 74 -1.12 1.61 -13.48
CA TRP A 74 0.19 1.33 -12.93
C TRP A 74 0.09 0.41 -11.72
N VAL A 75 0.93 -0.64 -11.70
CA VAL A 75 1.02 -1.58 -10.60
C VAL A 75 2.40 -1.50 -9.98
N GLY A 76 2.45 -1.07 -8.72
CA GLY A 76 3.65 -1.09 -7.89
C GLY A 76 3.72 -2.36 -7.06
N SER A 77 4.80 -3.13 -7.19
CA SER A 77 5.00 -4.39 -6.46
C SER A 77 6.48 -4.78 -6.47
N GLU A 78 6.92 -5.51 -5.45
CA GLU A 78 8.20 -6.24 -5.47
C GLU A 78 8.02 -7.75 -5.67
N SER A 79 6.78 -8.20 -5.89
CA SER A 79 6.39 -9.60 -6.05
C SER A 79 5.46 -9.82 -7.24
N HIS A 80 5.78 -9.19 -8.38
CA HIS A 80 5.09 -9.44 -9.65
C HIS A 80 5.15 -10.94 -10.01
N PRO A 81 4.04 -11.55 -10.48
CA PRO A 81 4.04 -12.99 -10.79
C PRO A 81 4.93 -13.35 -11.99
N TYR A 82 5.24 -12.38 -12.85
CA TYR A 82 6.08 -12.56 -14.02
C TYR A 82 7.23 -11.55 -14.05
N ALA A 83 8.41 -12.02 -14.44
CA ALA A 83 9.58 -11.15 -14.56
C ALA A 83 9.54 -10.24 -15.80
N VAL A 84 8.74 -10.58 -16.83
CA VAL A 84 8.72 -9.87 -18.12
C VAL A 84 7.32 -9.49 -18.59
N LYS A 85 6.27 -10.18 -18.15
CA LYS A 85 4.88 -9.85 -18.53
C LYS A 85 4.29 -8.81 -17.57
N PRO A 86 3.78 -7.64 -18.04
CA PRO A 86 3.23 -6.61 -17.17
C PRO A 86 1.98 -7.06 -16.41
N SER A 87 1.95 -6.85 -15.11
CA SER A 87 0.77 -7.03 -14.24
C SER A 87 -0.33 -6.03 -14.61
N ALA A 88 0.06 -4.80 -14.92
CA ALA A 88 -0.86 -3.72 -15.25
C ALA A 88 -1.75 -4.03 -16.46
N THR A 89 -1.23 -4.71 -17.49
CA THR A 89 -2.04 -5.12 -18.65
C THR A 89 -3.08 -6.18 -18.31
N MET A 90 -2.74 -7.11 -17.40
CA MET A 90 -3.69 -8.11 -16.91
C MET A 90 -4.82 -7.47 -16.09
N VAL A 91 -4.49 -6.49 -15.27
CA VAL A 91 -5.50 -5.71 -14.52
C VAL A 91 -6.38 -4.92 -15.48
N ALA A 92 -5.81 -4.19 -16.45
CA ALA A 92 -6.56 -3.41 -17.42
C ALA A 92 -7.56 -4.26 -18.21
N GLU A 93 -7.11 -5.44 -18.67
CA GLU A 93 -7.97 -6.39 -19.40
C GLU A 93 -9.10 -6.93 -18.50
N ALA A 94 -8.78 -7.33 -17.26
CA ALA A 94 -9.77 -7.84 -16.31
C ALA A 94 -10.84 -6.83 -15.88
N LEU A 95 -10.55 -5.52 -16.05
CA LEU A 95 -11.48 -4.43 -15.79
C LEU A 95 -12.26 -4.03 -17.07
N GLY A 96 -11.87 -4.48 -18.25
CA GLY A 96 -12.43 -4.05 -19.54
C GLY A 96 -11.94 -2.66 -19.99
N ALA A 97 -10.76 -2.24 -19.55
CA ALA A 97 -10.20 -0.91 -19.88
C ALA A 97 -9.29 -0.90 -21.12
N THR A 98 -9.01 -2.05 -21.70
CA THR A 98 -8.20 -2.20 -22.94
C THR A 98 -9.04 -1.92 -24.18
N PRO A 99 -8.41 -1.65 -25.37
CA PRO A 99 -6.96 -1.59 -25.63
C PRO A 99 -6.33 -0.18 -25.55
N GLU A 100 -7.10 0.89 -25.44
CA GLU A 100 -6.63 2.27 -25.56
C GLU A 100 -6.18 2.84 -24.20
N ILE A 101 -5.12 2.26 -23.61
CA ILE A 101 -4.66 2.56 -22.26
C ILE A 101 -3.15 2.46 -22.12
N LEU A 102 -2.54 3.32 -21.31
CA LEU A 102 -1.17 3.17 -20.84
C LEU A 102 -1.13 2.12 -19.72
N ALA A 103 -0.14 1.24 -19.73
CA ALA A 103 0.04 0.24 -18.68
C ALA A 103 1.51 -0.03 -18.41
N ALA A 104 1.92 -0.02 -17.16
CA ALA A 104 3.27 -0.38 -16.73
C ALA A 104 3.30 -0.86 -15.29
N ASP A 105 4.30 -1.70 -15.01
CA ASP A 105 4.66 -2.11 -13.66
C ASP A 105 5.79 -1.21 -13.14
N LEU A 106 5.75 -0.89 -11.85
CA LEU A 106 6.71 -0.05 -11.17
C LEU A 106 7.37 -0.83 -10.03
N GLU A 107 8.67 -0.64 -9.88
CA GLU A 107 9.47 -1.24 -8.83
C GLU A 107 10.15 -0.16 -7.98
N PHE A 108 9.92 -0.18 -6.68
CA PHE A 108 10.61 0.59 -5.66
C PHE A 108 10.37 -0.05 -4.28
N ALA A 109 10.64 -1.32 -4.16
CA ALA A 109 10.33 -2.06 -2.93
C ALA A 109 8.93 -1.66 -2.37
N CYS A 110 8.81 -1.46 -1.05
CA CYS A 110 7.53 -1.13 -0.41
C CYS A 110 6.92 0.24 -0.81
N LYS A 111 7.68 1.11 -1.50
CA LYS A 111 7.22 2.43 -1.98
C LYS A 111 6.57 2.36 -3.38
N ALA A 112 6.71 1.24 -4.09
CA ALA A 112 6.27 1.12 -5.48
C ALA A 112 4.79 1.51 -5.70
N GLY A 113 3.90 1.24 -4.72
CA GLY A 113 2.50 1.62 -4.80
C GLY A 113 2.27 3.13 -4.77
N THR A 114 3.07 3.90 -4.03
CA THR A 114 2.97 5.36 -4.03
C THR A 114 3.66 6.00 -5.24
N GLU A 115 4.65 5.35 -5.85
CA GLU A 115 5.14 5.74 -7.19
C GLU A 115 4.03 5.64 -8.23
N ALA A 116 3.21 4.59 -8.17
CA ALA A 116 2.04 4.47 -9.04
C ALA A 116 1.04 5.63 -8.81
N ILE A 117 0.82 6.04 -7.55
CA ILE A 117 -0.01 7.22 -7.24
C ILE A 117 0.62 8.50 -7.80
N GLN A 118 1.92 8.72 -7.66
CA GLN A 118 2.61 9.90 -8.22
C GLN A 118 2.50 9.94 -9.74
N ALA A 119 2.66 8.80 -10.42
CA ALA A 119 2.49 8.70 -11.87
C ALA A 119 1.03 9.03 -12.28
N ALA A 120 0.05 8.54 -11.54
CA ALA A 120 -1.37 8.84 -11.77
C ALA A 120 -1.68 10.33 -11.56
N VAL A 121 -1.16 10.93 -10.50
CA VAL A 121 -1.27 12.37 -10.22
C VAL A 121 -0.64 13.20 -11.36
N ALA A 122 0.53 12.79 -11.85
CA ALA A 122 1.21 13.48 -12.96
C ALA A 122 0.41 13.42 -14.25
N LEU A 123 -0.12 12.25 -14.65
CA LEU A 123 -0.92 12.08 -15.85
C LEU A 123 -2.20 12.92 -15.81
N VAL A 124 -2.97 12.80 -14.74
CA VAL A 124 -4.24 13.51 -14.59
C VAL A 124 -3.99 15.00 -14.40
N GLY A 125 -2.99 15.36 -13.63
CA GLY A 125 -2.61 16.75 -13.35
C GLY A 125 -2.05 17.52 -14.56
N SER A 126 -1.52 16.80 -15.57
CA SER A 126 -1.12 17.37 -16.87
C SER A 126 -2.25 17.41 -17.89
N ALA A 127 -3.44 16.91 -17.56
CA ALA A 127 -4.59 16.76 -18.44
C ALA A 127 -4.36 15.86 -19.67
N MET A 128 -3.35 14.96 -19.64
CA MET A 128 -3.14 13.92 -20.66
C MET A 128 -4.19 12.80 -20.59
N GLY A 129 -4.87 12.67 -19.46
CA GLY A 129 -5.97 11.75 -19.24
C GLY A 129 -6.79 12.17 -18.03
N ASP A 130 -8.09 11.82 -18.01
CA ASP A 130 -8.96 12.21 -16.92
C ASP A 130 -8.91 11.25 -15.71
N TYR A 131 -8.60 9.97 -15.96
CA TYR A 131 -8.54 8.97 -14.87
C TYR A 131 -7.36 8.04 -15.06
N ALA A 132 -6.67 7.77 -13.97
CA ALA A 132 -5.60 6.79 -13.90
C ALA A 132 -5.73 5.92 -12.66
N LEU A 133 -5.48 4.62 -12.81
CA LEU A 133 -5.52 3.62 -11.75
C LEU A 133 -4.10 3.35 -11.26
N ALA A 134 -3.90 3.51 -9.97
CA ALA A 134 -2.67 3.16 -9.25
C ALA A 134 -2.95 2.01 -8.28
N ILE A 135 -2.10 1.00 -8.29
CA ILE A 135 -2.22 -0.19 -7.44
C ILE A 135 -0.90 -0.42 -6.70
N GLY A 136 -0.99 -0.72 -5.41
CA GLY A 136 0.11 -1.30 -4.64
C GLY A 136 -0.31 -2.68 -4.12
N ALA A 137 0.44 -3.72 -4.46
CA ALA A 137 0.08 -5.09 -4.12
C ALA A 137 1.31 -5.96 -3.92
N ASP A 138 1.37 -6.74 -2.83
CA ASP A 138 2.43 -7.72 -2.62
C ASP A 138 1.96 -9.01 -1.97
N THR A 139 2.67 -10.07 -2.31
CA THR A 139 2.66 -11.39 -1.68
C THR A 139 4.05 -11.75 -1.16
N ALA A 140 4.70 -10.81 -0.49
CA ALA A 140 6.08 -10.91 -0.07
C ALA A 140 6.35 -12.10 0.85
N GLN A 141 7.58 -12.58 0.83
CA GLN A 141 8.00 -13.75 1.61
C GLN A 141 9.28 -13.47 2.40
N GLY A 142 9.26 -13.84 3.68
CA GLY A 142 10.48 -14.00 4.48
C GLY A 142 11.08 -15.40 4.28
N ARG A 143 12.42 -15.50 4.43
CA ARG A 143 13.09 -16.80 4.50
C ARG A 143 12.57 -17.57 5.71
N PRO A 144 12.35 -18.91 5.61
CA PRO A 144 12.01 -19.71 6.77
C PRO A 144 12.99 -19.51 7.93
N GLY A 145 12.46 -19.19 9.11
CA GLY A 145 13.25 -18.87 10.31
C GLY A 145 13.87 -17.47 10.38
N ASP A 146 13.66 -16.62 9.38
CA ASP A 146 14.10 -15.22 9.42
C ASP A 146 13.06 -14.33 10.14
N ALA A 147 13.50 -13.20 10.72
CA ALA A 147 12.62 -12.23 11.34
C ALA A 147 11.53 -11.70 10.40
N LEU A 148 11.82 -11.58 9.10
CA LEU A 148 10.83 -11.19 8.09
C LEU A 148 9.71 -12.22 7.92
N GLU A 149 9.96 -13.49 8.24
CA GLU A 149 8.89 -14.50 8.10
C GLU A 149 7.71 -14.25 9.03
N PHE A 150 7.95 -13.64 10.20
CA PHE A 150 6.87 -13.26 11.11
C PHE A 150 5.96 -12.18 10.53
N THR A 151 6.52 -11.24 9.75
CA THR A 151 5.81 -10.02 9.35
C THR A 151 5.43 -9.98 7.87
N ALA A 152 6.14 -10.68 6.98
CA ALA A 152 5.89 -10.63 5.53
C ALA A 152 4.48 -11.15 5.20
N GLY A 153 3.56 -10.24 4.96
CA GLY A 153 2.15 -10.47 4.68
C GLY A 153 1.77 -10.24 3.21
N ALA A 154 0.49 -10.31 2.92
CA ALA A 154 -0.07 -10.12 1.60
C ALA A 154 -1.31 -9.22 1.65
N ALA A 155 -1.38 -8.21 0.79
CA ALA A 155 -2.57 -7.41 0.53
C ALA A 155 -2.38 -6.55 -0.72
N ALA A 156 -3.46 -5.95 -1.20
CA ALA A 156 -3.48 -4.97 -2.28
C ALA A 156 -4.38 -3.80 -1.93
N ALA A 157 -4.04 -2.62 -2.46
CA ALA A 157 -4.96 -1.49 -2.52
C ALA A 157 -4.84 -0.78 -3.86
N ALA A 158 -5.94 -0.17 -4.29
CA ALA A 158 -6.07 0.48 -5.58
C ALA A 158 -6.73 1.86 -5.42
N TYR A 159 -6.24 2.83 -6.19
CA TYR A 159 -6.72 4.21 -6.17
C TYR A 159 -6.92 4.70 -7.59
N ILE A 160 -8.08 5.27 -7.86
CA ILE A 160 -8.33 5.97 -9.11
C ILE A 160 -8.13 7.45 -8.83
N ILE A 161 -7.14 8.03 -9.49
CA ILE A 161 -6.90 9.47 -9.49
C ILE A 161 -7.69 10.08 -10.64
N GLY A 162 -8.34 11.19 -10.35
CA GLY A 162 -9.14 11.94 -11.32
C GLY A 162 -9.22 13.42 -10.97
N PRO A 163 -10.04 14.18 -11.72
CA PRO A 163 -10.23 15.61 -11.46
C PRO A 163 -10.80 15.89 -10.06
N ALA A 164 -10.33 16.97 -9.43
CA ALA A 164 -10.69 17.33 -8.04
C ALA A 164 -12.21 17.47 -7.83
N GLU A 165 -12.93 17.97 -8.82
CA GLU A 165 -14.40 18.15 -8.75
C GLU A 165 -15.17 16.83 -8.64
N ARG A 166 -14.52 15.69 -8.90
CA ARG A 166 -15.09 14.34 -8.74
C ARG A 166 -14.48 13.58 -7.56
N ALA A 167 -13.50 14.16 -6.90
CA ALA A 167 -12.72 13.49 -5.88
C ALA A 167 -13.48 13.27 -4.57
N LEU A 168 -13.22 12.15 -3.93
CA LEU A 168 -13.57 11.82 -2.56
C LEU A 168 -12.59 12.48 -1.57
N ALA A 169 -11.33 12.60 -2.01
CA ALA A 169 -10.28 13.30 -1.30
C ALA A 169 -9.37 14.02 -2.31
N VAL A 170 -9.21 15.32 -2.16
CA VAL A 170 -8.38 16.18 -3.04
C VAL A 170 -6.94 16.16 -2.55
N LEU A 171 -5.99 16.18 -3.47
CA LEU A 171 -4.56 16.30 -3.17
C LEU A 171 -4.20 17.75 -2.88
N GLU A 172 -3.76 18.05 -1.67
CA GLU A 172 -3.22 19.38 -1.31
C GLU A 172 -1.73 19.51 -1.70
N GLY A 173 -1.00 18.41 -1.73
CA GLY A 173 0.38 18.38 -2.17
C GLY A 173 1.05 17.04 -1.92
N SER A 174 2.19 16.82 -2.57
CA SER A 174 3.05 15.65 -2.34
C SER A 174 4.52 16.05 -2.24
N TYR A 175 5.31 15.18 -1.61
CA TYR A 175 6.75 15.35 -1.47
C TYR A 175 7.44 13.99 -1.51
N SER A 176 8.56 13.89 -2.22
CA SER A 176 9.37 12.68 -2.27
C SER A 176 10.76 12.96 -1.72
N PHE A 177 11.28 12.06 -0.88
CA PHE A 177 12.63 12.10 -0.35
C PHE A 177 13.33 10.78 -0.65
N VAL A 178 14.32 10.81 -1.54
CA VAL A 178 14.97 9.60 -2.10
C VAL A 178 16.48 9.74 -2.00
N THR A 179 17.14 8.65 -1.59
CA THR A 179 18.60 8.47 -1.67
C THR A 179 18.89 7.03 -2.12
N ASP A 180 20.17 6.66 -2.22
CA ASP A 180 20.56 5.26 -2.38
C ASP A 180 21.04 4.71 -1.02
N THR A 181 20.44 3.59 -0.55
CA THR A 181 20.83 2.88 0.67
C THR A 181 20.84 1.36 0.44
N PRO A 182 21.90 0.65 0.84
CA PRO A 182 22.00 -0.82 0.71
C PRO A 182 21.36 -1.53 1.92
N ASP A 183 20.11 -1.21 2.26
CA ASP A 183 19.45 -1.71 3.46
C ASP A 183 18.60 -2.98 3.23
N PHE A 184 18.11 -3.17 1.99
CA PHE A 184 17.27 -4.32 1.61
C PHE A 184 17.31 -4.53 0.09
N TRP A 185 17.48 -5.76 -0.37
CA TRP A 185 17.55 -6.10 -1.79
C TRP A 185 17.25 -7.58 -2.05
N ARG A 186 16.88 -7.92 -3.28
CA ARG A 186 16.79 -9.28 -3.79
C ARG A 186 17.35 -9.35 -5.21
N ARG A 187 18.38 -10.13 -5.42
CA ARG A 187 18.95 -10.35 -6.75
C ARG A 187 18.10 -11.32 -7.58
N PRO A 188 18.16 -11.27 -8.92
CA PRO A 188 17.51 -12.27 -9.77
C PRO A 188 17.91 -13.68 -9.36
N ARG A 189 16.92 -14.60 -9.36
CA ARG A 189 17.05 -16.00 -8.95
C ARG A 189 17.21 -16.26 -7.44
N GLU A 190 17.22 -15.25 -6.61
CA GLU A 190 17.09 -15.41 -5.16
C GLU A 190 15.59 -15.54 -4.80
N ASN A 191 15.27 -16.51 -3.93
CA ASN A 191 13.90 -16.76 -3.50
C ASN A 191 13.44 -15.76 -2.43
N TYR A 192 14.38 -15.20 -1.67
CA TYR A 192 14.10 -14.35 -0.52
C TYR A 192 14.97 -13.10 -0.54
N PRO A 193 14.44 -11.97 -0.03
CA PRO A 193 15.25 -10.77 0.12
C PRO A 193 16.33 -10.93 1.19
N GLN A 194 17.37 -10.13 1.05
CA GLN A 194 18.40 -9.91 2.05
C GLN A 194 18.22 -8.52 2.66
N HIS A 195 18.57 -8.36 3.94
CA HIS A 195 18.47 -7.09 4.64
C HIS A 195 19.69 -6.83 5.52
N ALA A 196 20.00 -5.54 5.71
CA ALA A 196 21.14 -5.09 6.51
C ALA A 196 20.78 -4.91 8.02
N GLY A 197 19.82 -5.68 8.53
CA GLY A 197 19.43 -5.69 9.93
C GLY A 197 18.98 -4.30 10.41
N ARG A 198 19.65 -3.76 11.44
CA ARG A 198 19.27 -2.47 12.05
C ARG A 198 19.32 -1.27 11.09
N PHE A 199 20.10 -1.32 10.01
CA PHE A 199 20.18 -0.24 9.02
C PHE A 199 18.87 -0.05 8.25
N THR A 200 18.00 -1.04 8.20
CA THR A 200 16.65 -0.91 7.62
C THR A 200 15.78 0.08 8.43
N GLY A 201 15.98 0.19 9.76
CA GLY A 201 15.35 1.22 10.58
C GLY A 201 16.13 2.51 10.59
N GLU A 202 17.39 2.45 11.07
CA GLU A 202 18.33 3.59 11.14
C GLU A 202 19.56 3.29 10.26
N PRO A 203 19.86 4.10 9.23
CA PRO A 203 19.22 5.37 8.89
C PRO A 203 18.06 5.26 7.88
N ALA A 204 17.77 4.09 7.30
CA ALA A 204 16.89 4.01 6.13
C ALA A 204 15.45 4.49 6.40
N TYR A 205 14.65 3.73 7.14
CA TYR A 205 13.23 4.04 7.33
C TYR A 205 13.00 5.42 7.94
N PHE A 206 13.59 5.69 9.10
CA PHE A 206 13.27 6.92 9.86
C PHE A 206 13.77 8.17 9.15
N ARG A 207 15.00 8.17 8.59
CA ARG A 207 15.53 9.32 7.86
C ARG A 207 14.62 9.71 6.69
N HIS A 208 14.18 8.72 5.89
CA HIS A 208 13.40 8.99 4.68
C HIS A 208 11.97 9.39 5.02
N THR A 209 11.34 8.69 5.96
CA THR A 209 9.98 8.99 6.40
C THR A 209 9.91 10.39 7.03
N PHE A 210 10.86 10.76 7.88
CA PHE A 210 10.92 12.12 8.44
C PHE A 210 11.24 13.17 7.38
N GLY A 211 12.15 12.88 6.45
CA GLY A 211 12.49 13.79 5.37
C GLY A 211 11.28 14.10 4.49
N ALA A 212 10.51 13.09 4.08
CA ALA A 212 9.32 13.27 3.29
C ALA A 212 8.19 14.01 4.06
N ALA A 213 7.92 13.59 5.31
CA ALA A 213 6.89 14.19 6.13
C ALA A 213 7.15 15.67 6.40
N ARG A 214 8.34 15.99 6.94
CA ARG A 214 8.71 17.37 7.28
C ARG A 214 8.76 18.25 6.04
N GLY A 215 9.34 17.73 4.93
CA GLY A 215 9.39 18.49 3.67
C GLY A 215 8.00 18.82 3.12
N LEU A 216 7.01 17.90 3.23
CA LEU A 216 5.63 18.19 2.84
C LEU A 216 4.97 19.18 3.80
N MET A 217 5.05 18.93 5.11
CA MET A 217 4.39 19.76 6.13
C MET A 217 4.92 21.19 6.09
N GLU A 218 6.24 21.39 5.92
CA GLU A 218 6.85 22.71 5.73
C GLU A 218 6.37 23.38 4.43
N ALA A 219 6.37 22.65 3.30
CA ALA A 219 5.94 23.18 2.00
C ALA A 219 4.47 23.62 1.98
N LEU A 220 3.62 23.01 2.81
CA LEU A 220 2.20 23.33 2.94
C LEU A 220 1.89 24.24 4.14
N ASN A 221 2.87 24.53 4.98
CA ASN A 221 2.73 25.28 6.22
C ASN A 221 1.65 24.67 7.15
N VAL A 222 1.73 23.36 7.37
CA VAL A 222 0.82 22.60 8.26
C VAL A 222 1.61 21.86 9.33
N ASP A 223 0.99 21.64 10.47
CA ASP A 223 1.51 20.81 11.56
C ASP A 223 0.56 19.64 11.89
N ALA A 224 1.00 18.74 12.78
CA ALA A 224 0.25 17.53 13.12
C ALA A 224 -1.13 17.81 13.75
N SER A 225 -1.34 18.97 14.36
CA SER A 225 -2.62 19.35 14.99
C SER A 225 -3.70 19.70 13.96
N GLN A 226 -3.30 20.03 12.73
CA GLN A 226 -4.18 20.37 11.61
C GLN A 226 -4.53 19.18 10.73
N ILE A 227 -4.01 18.00 11.08
CA ILE A 227 -4.18 16.73 10.34
C ILE A 227 -5.01 15.78 11.20
N ASP A 228 -6.14 15.32 10.67
CA ASP A 228 -7.06 14.43 11.41
C ASP A 228 -6.53 13.00 11.53
N TYR A 229 -5.91 12.48 10.46
CA TYR A 229 -5.37 11.14 10.42
C TYR A 229 -3.99 11.11 9.76
N ALA A 230 -3.15 10.18 10.21
CA ALA A 230 -1.88 9.88 9.57
C ALA A 230 -1.73 8.37 9.36
N VAL A 231 -1.21 7.97 8.21
CA VAL A 231 -0.87 6.59 7.88
C VAL A 231 0.54 6.50 7.35
N PHE A 232 1.25 5.48 7.78
CA PHE A 232 2.65 5.24 7.47
C PHE A 232 2.82 3.86 6.83
N HIS A 233 3.92 3.65 6.14
CA HIS A 233 4.38 2.29 5.86
C HIS A 233 4.63 1.53 7.17
N GLN A 234 4.19 0.27 7.25
CA GLN A 234 4.12 -0.52 8.47
C GLN A 234 4.94 -1.81 8.35
N PRO A 235 6.28 -1.78 8.53
CA PRO A 235 7.09 -3.00 8.56
C PRO A 235 6.77 -3.87 9.78
N ASN A 236 6.42 -3.23 10.88
CA ASN A 236 5.95 -3.76 12.15
C ASN A 236 5.24 -2.63 12.92
N PRO A 237 4.55 -2.89 14.05
CA PRO A 237 3.83 -1.85 14.79
C PRO A 237 4.71 -0.72 15.34
N ARG A 238 5.94 -1.02 15.74
CA ARG A 238 6.85 -0.07 16.43
C ARG A 238 7.31 1.08 15.53
N PHE A 239 7.50 0.82 14.24
CA PHE A 239 8.04 1.84 13.31
C PHE A 239 7.06 2.99 13.10
N PRO A 240 5.80 2.75 12.69
CA PRO A 240 4.81 3.83 12.54
C PRO A 240 4.47 4.51 13.87
N GLU A 241 4.42 3.79 15.00
CA GLU A 241 4.19 4.39 16.32
C GLU A 241 5.31 5.38 16.72
N ARG A 242 6.58 4.99 16.52
CA ARG A 242 7.72 5.89 16.76
C ARG A 242 7.68 7.09 15.82
N THR A 243 7.41 6.85 14.53
CA THR A 243 7.33 7.93 13.54
C THR A 243 6.22 8.93 13.90
N ALA A 244 5.04 8.44 14.24
CA ALA A 244 3.92 9.27 14.67
C ALA A 244 4.30 10.15 15.86
N LYS A 245 4.86 9.54 16.91
CA LYS A 245 5.29 10.26 18.13
C LYS A 245 6.30 11.36 17.82
N GLU A 246 7.31 11.09 16.99
CA GLU A 246 8.37 12.05 16.65
C GLU A 246 7.88 13.18 15.72
N LEU A 247 6.80 12.95 14.96
CA LEU A 247 6.14 13.95 14.13
C LEU A 247 5.02 14.72 14.86
N GLY A 248 4.70 14.36 16.11
CA GLY A 248 3.69 15.02 16.93
C GLY A 248 2.26 14.50 16.75
N PHE A 249 2.09 13.32 16.13
CA PHE A 249 0.77 12.67 16.00
C PHE A 249 0.42 11.86 17.25
N SER A 250 -0.86 11.91 17.63
CA SER A 250 -1.42 11.07 18.68
C SER A 250 -1.67 9.64 18.19
N ARG A 251 -1.92 8.73 19.13
CA ARG A 251 -2.27 7.36 18.81
C ARG A 251 -3.62 7.26 18.09
N GLU A 252 -4.57 8.11 18.45
CA GLU A 252 -5.91 8.16 17.86
C GLU A 252 -5.84 8.54 16.37
N GLN A 253 -4.94 9.44 15.97
CA GLN A 253 -4.76 9.87 14.59
C GLN A 253 -4.22 8.75 13.69
N ILE A 254 -3.48 7.79 14.22
CA ILE A 254 -2.88 6.70 13.43
C ILE A 254 -3.65 5.37 13.55
N ALA A 255 -4.39 5.16 14.64
CA ALA A 255 -5.00 3.86 14.96
C ALA A 255 -5.88 3.27 13.84
N PRO A 256 -6.71 4.05 13.10
CA PRO A 256 -7.55 3.49 12.04
C PRO A 256 -6.77 2.88 10.88
N GLY A 257 -5.56 3.42 10.58
CA GLY A 257 -4.67 2.93 9.53
C GLY A 257 -3.71 1.83 9.97
N MET A 258 -3.62 1.53 11.27
CA MET A 258 -2.68 0.55 11.85
C MET A 258 -3.21 -0.88 11.72
N LEU A 259 -2.85 -1.57 10.64
CA LEU A 259 -3.33 -2.92 10.33
C LEU A 259 -2.27 -4.02 10.47
N VAL A 260 -1.00 -3.63 10.58
CA VAL A 260 0.14 -4.55 10.52
C VAL A 260 0.10 -5.65 11.57
N ASP A 261 -0.45 -5.40 12.76
CA ASP A 261 -0.59 -6.43 13.80
C ASP A 261 -1.49 -7.61 13.37
N ARG A 262 -2.47 -7.33 12.50
CA ARG A 262 -3.50 -8.30 12.06
C ARG A 262 -3.22 -8.93 10.71
N ILE A 263 -2.49 -8.23 9.82
CA ILE A 263 -2.27 -8.66 8.42
C ILE A 263 -0.80 -8.78 8.05
N GLY A 264 0.12 -8.38 8.93
CA GLY A 264 1.54 -8.27 8.62
C GLY A 264 1.86 -7.08 7.71
N ASN A 265 3.11 -7.00 7.27
CA ASN A 265 3.58 -6.01 6.30
C ASN A 265 3.17 -6.42 4.89
N ALA A 266 2.33 -5.65 4.25
CA ALA A 266 1.90 -5.85 2.85
C ALA A 266 2.79 -5.11 1.84
N TYR A 267 4.00 -4.69 2.23
CA TYR A 267 5.01 -4.06 1.38
C TYR A 267 4.44 -2.89 0.55
N ALA A 268 4.42 -2.97 -0.79
CA ALA A 268 3.87 -1.91 -1.64
C ALA A 268 2.39 -1.59 -1.36
N GLY A 269 1.63 -2.55 -0.83
CA GLY A 269 0.25 -2.34 -0.37
C GLY A 269 0.14 -1.76 1.04
N SER A 270 1.19 -1.74 1.85
CA SER A 270 1.12 -1.51 3.30
C SER A 270 0.47 -0.17 3.69
N SER A 271 1.05 0.96 3.32
CA SER A 271 0.48 2.28 3.62
C SER A 271 -0.83 2.54 2.87
N LEU A 272 -0.97 1.95 1.67
CA LEU A 272 -2.16 2.08 0.84
C LEU A 272 -3.38 1.39 1.47
N VAL A 273 -3.24 0.17 1.98
CA VAL A 273 -4.33 -0.53 2.68
C VAL A 273 -4.72 0.23 3.95
N GLY A 274 -3.75 0.79 4.67
CA GLY A 274 -4.00 1.66 5.80
C GLY A 274 -4.75 2.95 5.42
N LEU A 275 -4.40 3.59 4.29
CA LEU A 275 -5.13 4.74 3.76
C LEU A 275 -6.58 4.36 3.39
N SER A 276 -6.79 3.19 2.78
CA SER A 276 -8.15 2.71 2.48
C SER A 276 -8.99 2.55 3.76
N ALA A 277 -8.41 2.04 4.85
CA ALA A 277 -9.11 1.89 6.13
C ALA A 277 -9.48 3.24 6.75
N ILE A 278 -8.64 4.26 6.60
CA ILE A 278 -8.94 5.64 7.03
C ILE A 278 -10.07 6.22 6.16
N LEU A 279 -9.98 6.09 4.84
CA LEU A 279 -11.02 6.59 3.92
C LEU A 279 -12.39 5.93 4.17
N ASP A 280 -12.43 4.69 4.66
CA ASP A 280 -13.68 3.98 5.01
C ASP A 280 -14.44 4.63 6.18
N ILE A 281 -13.78 5.47 7.01
CA ILE A 281 -14.36 6.11 8.21
C ILE A 281 -14.36 7.63 8.19
N CYS A 282 -13.59 8.23 7.27
CA CYS A 282 -13.45 9.68 7.19
C CYS A 282 -14.77 10.40 6.99
N GLN A 283 -14.84 11.60 7.56
CA GLN A 283 -15.88 12.59 7.30
C GLN A 283 -15.36 13.65 6.33
N PRO A 284 -16.25 14.39 5.64
CA PRO A 284 -15.85 15.51 4.79
C PRO A 284 -15.01 16.55 5.53
N GLY A 285 -14.06 17.15 4.82
CA GLY A 285 -13.17 18.21 5.33
C GLY A 285 -11.96 17.71 6.11
N GLN A 286 -11.86 16.40 6.40
CA GLN A 286 -10.75 15.85 7.18
C GLN A 286 -9.47 15.74 6.35
N ALA A 287 -8.35 16.06 6.96
CA ALA A 287 -7.00 15.97 6.39
C ALA A 287 -6.34 14.65 6.75
N ILE A 288 -5.71 14.00 5.77
CA ILE A 288 -5.01 12.72 5.93
C ILE A 288 -3.58 12.87 5.43
N LEU A 289 -2.59 12.70 6.30
CA LEU A 289 -1.20 12.54 5.91
C LEU A 289 -0.94 11.07 5.56
N HIS A 290 -0.52 10.81 4.32
CA HIS A 290 -0.16 9.49 3.84
C HIS A 290 1.33 9.41 3.54
N LEU A 291 2.04 8.51 4.21
CA LEU A 291 3.48 8.31 4.12
C LEU A 291 3.81 6.87 3.74
N SER A 292 4.55 6.70 2.66
CA SER A 292 5.18 5.42 2.32
C SER A 292 6.65 5.38 2.76
N PHE A 293 7.24 4.22 2.65
CA PHE A 293 8.67 4.01 2.65
C PHE A 293 8.98 2.77 1.81
N GLY A 294 10.04 2.84 1.01
CA GLY A 294 10.61 1.70 0.32
C GLY A 294 12.11 1.66 0.56
N SER A 295 12.60 0.48 0.87
CA SER A 295 14.04 0.24 1.02
C SER A 295 14.77 0.52 -0.28
N GLY A 296 16.04 0.92 -0.18
CA GLY A 296 16.84 1.27 -1.31
C GLY A 296 17.37 2.71 -1.41
N ALA A 297 16.81 3.82 -0.92
CA ALA A 297 15.59 3.98 -0.17
C ALA A 297 14.86 5.27 -0.57
N GLY A 298 13.59 5.33 -0.24
CA GLY A 298 12.78 6.53 -0.46
C GLY A 298 11.47 6.52 0.31
N SER A 299 10.87 7.70 0.46
CA SER A 299 9.56 7.89 1.05
C SER A 299 8.79 8.95 0.27
N ASP A 300 7.50 8.70 0.05
CA ASP A 300 6.56 9.69 -0.43
C ASP A 300 5.66 10.14 0.70
N ALA A 301 5.31 11.41 0.68
CA ALA A 301 4.31 12.04 1.52
C ALA A 301 3.22 12.68 0.65
N PHE A 302 1.97 12.48 1.01
CA PHE A 302 0.80 13.12 0.40
C PHE A 302 -0.06 13.72 1.50
N LEU A 303 -0.64 14.89 1.24
CA LEU A 303 -1.72 15.43 2.08
C LEU A 303 -3.01 15.43 1.27
N TRP A 304 -3.99 14.67 1.76
CA TRP A 304 -5.31 14.53 1.16
C TRP A 304 -6.35 15.23 2.02
N ARG A 305 -7.32 15.89 1.40
CA ARG A 305 -8.48 16.46 2.10
C ARG A 305 -9.77 15.88 1.56
N THR A 306 -10.55 15.24 2.41
CA THR A 306 -11.82 14.61 2.05
C THR A 306 -12.89 15.64 1.67
N THR A 307 -13.78 15.25 0.77
CA THR A 307 -14.90 16.08 0.29
C THR A 307 -16.25 15.50 0.71
N GLU A 308 -17.36 16.22 0.46
CA GLU A 308 -18.70 15.70 0.72
C GLU A 308 -19.01 14.39 -0.01
N ARG A 309 -18.36 14.14 -1.15
CA ARG A 309 -18.55 12.91 -1.94
C ARG A 309 -18.12 11.64 -1.20
N ILE A 310 -17.27 11.73 -0.17
CA ILE A 310 -16.83 10.55 0.59
C ILE A 310 -18.02 9.80 1.19
N ARG A 311 -19.03 10.51 1.73
CA ARG A 311 -20.23 9.92 2.35
C ARG A 311 -21.04 9.05 1.39
N GLU A 312 -21.13 9.47 0.13
CA GLU A 312 -21.91 8.79 -0.91
C GLU A 312 -21.23 7.52 -1.42
N ARG A 313 -19.89 7.46 -1.29
CA ARG A 313 -19.08 6.46 -2.00
C ARG A 313 -18.47 5.38 -1.11
N GLN A 314 -18.30 5.64 0.18
CA GLN A 314 -17.72 4.68 1.13
C GLN A 314 -18.40 3.32 1.10
N THR A 315 -19.70 3.27 1.00
CA THR A 315 -20.53 2.05 1.07
C THR A 315 -20.71 1.32 -0.25
N LEU A 316 -20.19 1.85 -1.37
CA LEU A 316 -20.36 1.26 -2.71
C LEU A 316 -19.48 0.02 -2.95
N ALA A 317 -18.58 -0.29 -2.02
CA ALA A 317 -17.78 -1.51 -2.03
C ALA A 317 -17.48 -1.95 -0.58
N PRO A 318 -17.04 -3.19 -0.37
CA PRO A 318 -16.66 -3.67 0.96
C PRO A 318 -15.60 -2.79 1.59
N SER A 319 -15.71 -2.56 2.91
CA SER A 319 -14.67 -1.83 3.66
C SER A 319 -13.39 -2.66 3.80
N THR A 320 -12.28 -2.00 4.03
CA THR A 320 -10.99 -2.65 4.32
C THR A 320 -11.10 -3.61 5.52
N LEU A 321 -11.78 -3.18 6.58
CA LEU A 321 -11.99 -4.01 7.76
C LEU A 321 -12.90 -5.22 7.51
N ALA A 322 -13.79 -5.19 6.53
CA ALA A 322 -14.56 -6.36 6.13
C ALA A 322 -13.63 -7.48 5.60
N TYR A 323 -12.62 -7.11 4.79
CA TYR A 323 -11.61 -8.07 4.34
C TYR A 323 -10.69 -8.54 5.47
N VAL A 324 -10.28 -7.65 6.37
CA VAL A 324 -9.44 -8.01 7.53
C VAL A 324 -10.18 -8.97 8.48
N SER A 325 -11.48 -8.76 8.68
CA SER A 325 -12.28 -9.53 9.65
C SER A 325 -12.71 -10.93 9.17
N ARG A 326 -12.67 -11.21 7.85
CA ARG A 326 -12.97 -12.56 7.31
C ARG A 326 -11.81 -13.55 7.50
N ALA A 327 -10.96 -13.31 8.48
CA ALA A 327 -9.78 -14.09 8.81
C ALA A 327 -10.11 -15.57 9.02
N LYS A 328 -9.29 -16.46 8.44
CA LYS A 328 -9.28 -17.90 8.66
C LYS A 328 -7.86 -18.33 8.99
N GLU A 329 -7.63 -18.75 10.20
CA GLU A 329 -6.31 -19.23 10.62
C GLU A 329 -5.91 -20.49 9.86
N ILE A 330 -4.62 -20.59 9.58
CA ILE A 330 -3.95 -21.75 9.00
C ILE A 330 -2.70 -22.08 9.80
N ASP A 331 -2.32 -23.33 9.81
CA ASP A 331 -1.08 -23.79 10.40
C ASP A 331 0.14 -23.50 9.51
N TYR A 332 1.34 -23.71 10.06
CA TYR A 332 2.59 -23.50 9.33
C TYR A 332 2.74 -24.45 8.12
N GLY A 333 2.18 -25.66 8.18
CA GLY A 333 2.22 -26.62 7.09
C GLY A 333 1.44 -26.16 5.85
N LEU A 334 0.20 -25.65 6.06
CA LEU A 334 -0.59 -25.07 4.97
C LEU A 334 0.07 -23.78 4.42
N TYR A 335 0.60 -22.94 5.29
CA TYR A 335 1.36 -21.75 4.87
C TYR A 335 2.56 -22.14 3.98
N ALA A 336 3.38 -23.08 4.44
CA ALA A 336 4.54 -23.54 3.68
C ALA A 336 4.14 -24.12 2.31
N ARG A 337 3.02 -24.86 2.25
CA ARG A 337 2.45 -25.39 1.01
C ARG A 337 1.98 -24.28 0.08
N TYR A 338 1.18 -23.32 0.56
CA TYR A 338 0.63 -22.24 -0.26
C TYR A 338 1.70 -21.29 -0.79
N ARG A 339 2.80 -21.15 -0.05
CA ARG A 339 3.92 -20.28 -0.44
C ARG A 339 5.08 -21.01 -1.11
N ASN A 340 4.87 -22.25 -1.55
CA ASN A 340 5.87 -23.06 -2.25
C ASN A 340 7.20 -23.20 -1.47
N LYS A 341 7.13 -23.21 -0.13
CA LYS A 341 8.30 -23.40 0.75
C LYS A 341 8.65 -24.89 0.93
N LEU A 342 7.72 -25.78 0.58
CA LEU A 342 7.92 -27.22 0.51
C LEU A 342 8.21 -27.60 -0.96
N ARG A 343 9.36 -28.18 -1.20
CA ARG A 343 9.67 -28.78 -2.52
C ARG A 343 8.92 -30.11 -2.60
N LEU A 344 7.96 -30.18 -3.50
CA LEU A 344 7.45 -31.44 -4.03
C LEU A 344 8.39 -31.83 -5.16
N HIS A 345 8.92 -33.03 -5.14
CA HIS A 345 9.93 -33.57 -6.08
C HIS A 345 9.60 -33.33 -7.53
#